data_653bd0b32e46779ad0c3698cbd6b8b55
#
_entry.id   653bd0b32e46779ad0c3698cbd6b8b55
#
_cell.length_a   1.000
_cell.length_b   1.000
_cell.length_c   1.000
_cell.angle_alpha   90.00
_cell.angle_beta   90.00
_cell.angle_gamma   90.00
#
_symmetry.space_group_name_H-M   'P 1'
#
loop_
_entity.id
_entity.type
_entity.pdbx_description
1 polymer ?
#
loop_
_entity_poly.entity_id
_entity_poly.type
_entity_poly.pdbx_seq_one_letter_code
_entity_poly.pdbx_strand_id
1 'polypeptide(L)'
;MKVIHLISGGDSGGAKTHVLSLLQNLNKTITAQLVCFRDGPFAEEARAMGIPTMICGGNNIPHLRRELADYIREGGYQLIHCHGSRANMIGALLRKPTGLPVVSTVHSDYKLDYMGRPFARLTFGAIN
;
A
#
# COMPACT_ATOMS: atom_id res chain seq x y z
N MET A 1 0.01 16.00 -6.34
CA MET A 1 0.02 14.58 -6.74
C MET A 1 -0.81 13.76 -5.76
N LYS A 2 -1.57 12.83 -6.27
CA LYS A 2 -2.48 12.01 -5.47
C LYS A 2 -2.08 10.54 -5.60
N VAL A 3 -1.71 9.93 -4.48
CA VAL A 3 -1.17 8.56 -4.44
C VAL A 3 -2.03 7.68 -3.56
N ILE A 4 -2.34 6.47 -4.02
CA ILE A 4 -3.03 5.49 -3.21
C ILE A 4 -2.02 4.43 -2.75
N HIS A 5 -2.01 4.16 -1.44
CA HIS A 5 -1.12 3.18 -0.83
C HIS A 5 -1.92 1.96 -0.40
N LEU A 6 -1.46 0.79 -0.82
CA LEU A 6 -2.10 -0.49 -0.50
C LEU A 6 -1.24 -1.27 0.48
N ILE A 7 -1.87 -1.79 1.53
CA ILE A 7 -1.18 -2.63 2.52
C ILE A 7 -2.16 -3.66 3.08
N SER A 8 -1.65 -4.79 3.54
CA SER A 8 -2.53 -5.84 4.06
C SER A 8 -3.26 -5.41 5.34
N GLY A 9 -2.60 -4.66 6.19
CA GLY A 9 -3.20 -4.19 7.45
C GLY A 9 -2.97 -5.13 8.63
N GLY A 10 -2.30 -6.25 8.40
CA GLY A 10 -1.92 -7.17 9.47
C GLY A 10 -0.47 -7.00 9.94
N ASP A 11 0.21 -5.99 9.41
CA ASP A 11 1.62 -5.79 9.67
C ASP A 11 1.86 -5.23 11.08
N SER A 12 3.01 -5.54 11.62
CA SER A 12 3.44 -5.07 12.94
C SER A 12 4.94 -4.80 12.93
N GLY A 13 5.43 -4.19 14.00
CA GLY A 13 6.86 -3.93 14.16
C GLY A 13 7.39 -2.84 13.24
N GLY A 14 8.60 -3.04 12.73
CA GLY A 14 9.31 -2.03 11.97
C GLY A 14 8.67 -1.64 10.66
N ALA A 15 8.11 -2.62 9.93
CA ALA A 15 7.44 -2.36 8.66
C ALA A 15 6.24 -1.43 8.85
N LYS A 16 5.43 -1.68 9.86
CA LYS A 16 4.28 -0.85 10.20
C LYS A 16 4.70 0.58 10.52
N THR A 17 5.68 0.73 11.40
CA THR A 17 6.19 2.04 11.79
C THR A 17 6.72 2.82 10.59
N HIS A 18 7.47 2.15 9.72
CA HIS A 18 8.01 2.78 8.51
C HIS A 18 6.91 3.30 7.60
N VAL A 19 5.89 2.49 7.33
CA VAL A 19 4.79 2.89 6.44
C VAL A 19 4.01 4.06 7.02
N LEU A 20 3.68 4.00 8.31
CA LEU A 20 2.91 5.07 8.95
C LEU A 20 3.69 6.38 8.98
N SER A 21 4.99 6.34 9.28
CA SER A 21 5.84 7.53 9.25
C SER A 21 5.94 8.11 7.85
N LEU A 22 6.10 7.26 6.84
CA LEU A 22 6.17 7.68 5.46
C LEU A 22 4.89 8.41 5.04
N LEU A 23 3.74 7.82 5.33
CA LEU A 23 2.45 8.39 4.94
C LEU A 23 2.17 9.71 5.66
N GLN A 24 2.51 9.80 6.93
CA GLN A 24 2.33 11.02 7.70
C GLN A 24 3.16 12.16 7.12
N ASN A 25 4.39 11.87 6.72
CA ASN A 25 5.26 12.86 6.12
C ASN A 25 4.83 13.23 4.70
N LEU A 26 4.38 12.26 3.90
CA LEU A 26 3.91 12.51 2.55
C LEU A 26 2.67 13.39 2.51
N ASN A 27 1.77 13.25 3.47
CA ASN A 27 0.55 14.04 3.53
C ASN A 27 0.79 15.55 3.73
N LYS A 28 2.03 15.94 3.98
CA LYS A 28 2.39 17.37 4.04
C LYS A 28 2.63 17.97 2.66
N THR A 29 2.95 17.15 1.66
CA THR A 29 3.30 17.60 0.32
C THR A 29 2.52 16.88 -0.78
N ILE A 30 2.02 15.68 -0.51
CA ILE A 30 1.32 14.82 -1.47
C ILE A 30 0.05 14.34 -0.80
N THR A 31 -1.05 14.30 -1.56
CA THR A 31 -2.29 13.69 -1.06
C THR A 31 -2.13 12.17 -1.10
N ALA A 32 -2.10 11.54 0.06
CA ALA A 32 -1.95 10.10 0.18
C ALA A 32 -3.17 9.47 0.84
N GLN A 33 -3.71 8.44 0.19
CA GLN A 33 -4.81 7.65 0.71
C GLN A 33 -4.28 6.26 1.04
N LEU A 34 -4.55 5.78 2.24
CA LEU A 34 -4.19 4.42 2.64
C LEU A 34 -5.39 3.49 2.46
N VAL A 35 -5.15 2.33 1.87
CA VAL A 35 -6.13 1.24 1.81
C VAL A 35 -5.54 0.02 2.49
N CYS A 36 -6.23 -0.46 3.52
CA CYS A 36 -5.88 -1.69 4.21
C CYS A 36 -6.83 -2.79 3.75
N PHE A 37 -6.31 -3.97 3.47
CA PHE A 37 -7.14 -5.12 3.09
C PHE A 37 -7.82 -5.78 4.28
N ARG A 38 -7.49 -5.31 5.47
CA ARG A 38 -7.97 -5.89 6.72
C ARG A 38 -8.05 -4.78 7.78
N ASP A 39 -9.17 -4.76 8.49
CA ASP A 39 -9.32 -3.84 9.60
C ASP A 39 -8.53 -4.36 10.82
N GLY A 40 -8.19 -3.46 11.72
CA GLY A 40 -7.47 -3.81 12.94
C GLY A 40 -6.58 -2.69 13.46
N PRO A 41 -5.62 -3.03 14.34
CA PRO A 41 -4.79 -2.02 15.00
C PRO A 41 -4.00 -1.13 14.05
N PHE A 42 -3.56 -1.66 12.91
CA PHE A 42 -2.82 -0.87 11.92
C PHE A 42 -3.68 0.27 11.37
N ALA A 43 -4.90 -0.05 10.93
CA ALA A 43 -5.81 0.94 10.37
C ALA A 43 -6.23 1.96 11.43
N GLU A 44 -6.46 1.50 12.66
CA GLU A 44 -6.82 2.39 13.76
C GLU A 44 -5.69 3.36 14.07
N GLU A 45 -4.46 2.89 14.11
CA GLU A 45 -3.30 3.74 14.36
C GLU A 45 -3.10 4.75 13.24
N ALA A 46 -3.29 4.33 12.00
CA ALA A 46 -3.20 5.23 10.85
C ALA A 46 -4.23 6.36 10.95
N ARG A 47 -5.47 6.02 11.30
CA ARG A 47 -6.52 7.03 11.49
C ARG A 47 -6.18 7.99 12.63
N ALA A 48 -5.65 7.47 13.72
CA ALA A 48 -5.24 8.29 14.88
C ALA A 48 -4.13 9.26 14.51
N MET A 49 -3.30 8.93 13.52
CA MET A 49 -2.25 9.81 13.02
C MET A 49 -2.74 10.80 11.97
N GLY A 50 -4.02 10.81 11.67
CA GLY A 50 -4.59 11.72 10.67
C GLY A 50 -4.40 11.27 9.23
N ILE A 51 -4.06 10.02 9.01
CA ILE A 51 -3.89 9.47 7.66
C ILE A 51 -5.24 9.01 7.13
N PRO A 52 -5.69 9.50 5.96
CA PRO A 52 -6.92 9.00 5.36
C PRO A 52 -6.81 7.49 5.10
N THR A 53 -7.71 6.72 5.71
CA THR A 53 -7.62 5.26 5.71
C THR A 53 -8.96 4.65 5.35
N MET A 54 -8.93 3.71 4.41
CA MET A 54 -10.09 2.96 3.97
C MET A 54 -9.80 1.46 4.10
N ILE A 55 -10.83 0.70 4.46
CA ILE A 55 -10.73 -0.76 4.51
C ILE A 55 -11.41 -1.31 3.26
N CYS A 56 -10.69 -2.13 2.53
CA CYS A 56 -11.22 -2.79 1.34
C CYS A 56 -10.58 -4.17 1.24
N GLY A 57 -11.32 -5.20 1.57
CA GLY A 57 -10.77 -6.54 1.64
C GLY A 57 -11.76 -7.61 1.27
N GLY A 58 -11.39 -8.84 1.56
CA GLY A 58 -12.19 -10.00 1.27
C GLY A 58 -11.41 -11.04 0.48
N ASN A 59 -12.02 -12.20 0.31
CA ASN A 59 -11.39 -13.33 -0.38
C ASN A 59 -11.73 -13.41 -1.86
N ASN A 60 -12.68 -12.59 -2.33
CA ASN A 60 -13.07 -12.55 -3.72
C ASN A 60 -12.17 -11.57 -4.47
N ILE A 61 -11.09 -12.08 -5.03
CA ILE A 61 -10.09 -11.24 -5.70
C ILE A 61 -10.65 -10.47 -6.90
N PRO A 62 -11.45 -11.08 -7.81
CA PRO A 62 -12.04 -10.31 -8.91
C PRO A 62 -12.93 -9.16 -8.43
N HIS A 63 -13.69 -9.37 -7.36
CA HIS A 63 -14.53 -8.32 -6.78
C HIS A 63 -13.68 -7.20 -6.18
N LEU A 64 -12.66 -7.56 -5.42
CA LEU A 64 -11.73 -6.61 -4.82
C LEU A 64 -11.03 -5.77 -5.89
N ARG A 65 -10.59 -6.41 -6.96
CA ARG A 65 -9.95 -5.74 -8.10
C ARG A 65 -10.88 -4.71 -8.71
N ARG A 66 -12.14 -5.08 -8.97
CA ARG A 66 -13.14 -4.19 -9.57
C ARG A 66 -13.42 -3.00 -8.67
N GLU A 67 -13.66 -3.26 -7.40
CA GLU A 67 -13.97 -2.22 -6.41
C GLU A 67 -12.84 -1.21 -6.29
N LEU A 68 -11.61 -1.69 -6.16
CA LEU A 68 -10.45 -0.81 -6.07
C LEU A 68 -10.19 -0.06 -7.37
N ALA A 69 -10.33 -0.73 -8.52
CA ALA A 69 -10.12 -0.05 -9.80
C ALA A 69 -11.12 1.09 -9.98
N ASP A 70 -12.37 0.88 -9.65
CA ASP A 70 -13.39 1.92 -9.74
C ASP A 70 -13.09 3.07 -8.79
N TYR A 71 -12.74 2.76 -7.55
CA TYR A 71 -12.37 3.76 -6.56
C TYR A 71 -11.19 4.61 -7.02
N ILE A 72 -10.16 3.96 -7.55
CA ILE A 72 -8.95 4.64 -8.01
C ILE A 72 -9.24 5.54 -9.20
N ARG A 73 -10.01 5.06 -10.18
CA ARG A 73 -10.36 5.86 -11.35
C ARG A 73 -11.22 7.06 -10.98
N GLU A 74 -12.21 6.87 -10.13
CA GLU A 74 -13.09 7.94 -9.70
C GLU A 74 -12.38 8.97 -8.83
N GLY A 75 -11.38 8.53 -8.07
CA GLY A 75 -10.64 9.37 -7.15
C GLY A 75 -9.58 10.26 -7.78
N GLY A 76 -9.24 10.04 -9.04
CA GLY A 76 -8.21 10.84 -9.71
C GLY A 76 -6.79 10.58 -9.23
N TYR A 77 -6.51 9.37 -8.80
CA TYR A 77 -5.17 8.99 -8.35
C TYR A 77 -4.20 8.89 -9.53
N GLN A 78 -2.94 9.13 -9.26
CA GLN A 78 -1.88 9.17 -10.28
C GLN A 78 -0.86 8.07 -10.13
N LEU A 79 -0.82 7.41 -8.96
CA LEU A 79 0.16 6.40 -8.65
C LEU A 79 -0.40 5.41 -7.64
N ILE A 80 -0.09 4.13 -7.82
CA ILE A 80 -0.41 3.07 -6.86
C ILE A 80 0.90 2.63 -6.19
N HIS A 81 0.97 2.74 -4.88
CA HIS A 81 2.14 2.33 -4.11
C HIS A 81 1.78 1.16 -3.20
N CYS A 82 2.40 0.02 -3.44
CA CYS A 82 2.11 -1.23 -2.74
C CYS A 82 3.16 -1.55 -1.69
N HIS A 83 2.71 -1.98 -0.53
CA HIS A 83 3.57 -2.34 0.59
C HIS A 83 3.31 -3.79 0.98
N GLY A 84 4.26 -4.65 0.68
CA GLY A 84 4.19 -6.08 1.01
C GLY A 84 3.66 -6.94 -0.14
N SER A 85 3.80 -8.26 0.02
CA SER A 85 3.55 -9.19 -1.08
C SER A 85 2.09 -9.26 -1.51
N ARG A 86 1.15 -9.22 -0.57
CA ARG A 86 -0.27 -9.23 -0.93
C ARG A 86 -0.66 -7.95 -1.68
N ALA A 87 -0.20 -6.81 -1.20
CA ALA A 87 -0.45 -5.54 -1.87
C ALA A 87 0.19 -5.52 -3.26
N ASN A 88 1.38 -6.07 -3.39
CA ASN A 88 2.06 -6.17 -4.68
C ASN A 88 1.25 -6.99 -5.68
N MET A 89 0.66 -8.09 -5.23
CA MET A 89 -0.19 -8.93 -6.08
C MET A 89 -1.42 -8.15 -6.54
N ILE A 90 -2.11 -7.50 -5.63
CA ILE A 90 -3.30 -6.71 -5.95
C ILE A 90 -2.93 -5.54 -6.86
N GLY A 91 -1.83 -4.86 -6.59
CA GLY A 91 -1.35 -3.76 -7.42
C GLY A 91 -1.07 -4.18 -8.85
N ALA A 92 -0.47 -5.35 -9.04
CA ALA A 92 -0.23 -5.90 -10.37
C ALA A 92 -1.55 -6.08 -11.13
N LEU A 93 -2.59 -6.54 -10.46
CA LEU A 93 -3.91 -6.70 -11.06
C LEU A 93 -4.60 -5.38 -11.39
N LEU A 94 -4.21 -4.30 -10.72
CA LEU A 94 -4.82 -2.99 -10.90
C LEU A 94 -4.19 -2.18 -12.03
N ARG A 95 -2.99 -2.52 -12.48
CA ARG A 95 -2.29 -1.76 -13.52
C ARG A 95 -3.12 -1.61 -14.79
N LYS A 96 -3.66 -2.70 -15.28
CA LYS A 96 -4.39 -2.70 -16.54
C LYS A 96 -5.69 -1.91 -16.47
N PRO A 97 -6.59 -2.17 -15.50
CA PRO A 97 -7.84 -1.43 -15.43
C PRO A 97 -7.69 0.04 -15.08
N THR A 98 -6.64 0.44 -14.37
CA THR A 98 -6.46 1.84 -13.99
C THR A 98 -5.52 2.60 -14.92
N GLY A 99 -4.63 1.91 -15.61
CA GLY A 99 -3.60 2.53 -16.44
C GLY A 99 -2.53 3.25 -15.65
N LEU A 100 -2.47 3.07 -14.33
CA LEU A 100 -1.54 3.78 -13.47
C LEU A 100 -0.24 3.02 -13.26
N PRO A 101 0.88 3.73 -13.05
CA PRO A 101 2.11 3.08 -12.63
C PRO A 101 1.97 2.51 -11.22
N VAL A 102 2.65 1.39 -10.99
CA VAL A 102 2.66 0.71 -9.70
C VAL A 102 4.08 0.67 -9.17
N VAL A 103 4.25 1.14 -7.95
CA VAL A 103 5.52 1.13 -7.23
C VAL A 103 5.38 0.16 -6.06
N SER A 104 6.39 -0.64 -5.81
CA SER A 104 6.37 -1.61 -4.71
C SER A 104 7.51 -1.37 -3.75
N THR A 105 7.17 -1.37 -2.46
CA THR A 105 8.17 -1.42 -1.40
C THR A 105 8.13 -2.82 -0.82
N VAL A 106 9.27 -3.51 -0.84
CA VAL A 106 9.39 -4.84 -0.28
C VAL A 106 10.11 -4.73 1.05
N HIS A 107 9.41 -5.12 2.11
CA HIS A 107 9.97 -5.18 3.45
C HIS A 107 10.40 -6.60 3.73
N SER A 108 11.68 -6.81 3.97
CA SER A 108 12.26 -8.14 4.14
C SER A 108 12.52 -8.44 5.60
N ASP A 109 11.48 -8.49 6.41
CA ASP A 109 11.61 -8.75 7.84
C ASP A 109 12.20 -10.13 8.13
N TYR A 110 11.94 -11.09 7.24
CA TYR A 110 12.44 -12.45 7.34
C TYR A 110 13.73 -12.66 6.55
N LYS A 111 14.13 -11.68 5.76
CA LYS A 111 15.38 -11.70 5.00
C LYS A 111 16.27 -10.59 5.51
N LEU A 112 17.51 -10.92 5.77
CA LEU A 112 18.49 -9.96 6.23
C LEU A 112 19.50 -9.72 5.10
N ASP A 113 20.08 -8.53 5.06
CA ASP A 113 21.20 -8.30 4.16
C ASP A 113 22.40 -9.11 4.66
N TYR A 114 23.46 -9.13 3.88
CA TYR A 114 24.65 -9.91 4.26
C TYR A 114 25.35 -9.39 5.53
N MET A 115 24.93 -8.24 6.02
CA MET A 115 25.39 -7.68 7.30
C MET A 115 24.49 -8.10 8.47
N GLY A 116 23.45 -8.88 8.22
CA GLY A 116 22.51 -9.33 9.24
C GLY A 116 21.44 -8.30 9.61
N ARG A 117 21.24 -7.31 8.80
CA ARG A 117 20.24 -6.26 9.06
C ARG A 117 19.02 -6.39 8.13
N PRO A 118 17.81 -6.13 8.65
CA PRO A 118 16.64 -6.08 7.77
C PRO A 118 16.77 -4.88 6.81
N PHE A 119 16.23 -5.05 5.62
CA PHE A 119 16.23 -3.97 4.63
C PHE A 119 14.90 -3.90 3.90
N ALA A 120 14.59 -2.71 3.37
CA ALA A 120 13.46 -2.48 2.50
C ALA A 120 13.96 -2.18 1.10
N ARG A 121 13.23 -2.65 0.11
CA ARG A 121 13.60 -2.50 -1.29
C ARG A 121 12.45 -1.88 -2.06
N LEU A 122 12.75 -0.86 -2.87
CA LEU A 122 11.77 -0.21 -3.70
C LEU A 122 11.94 -0.68 -5.15
N THR A 123 10.82 -1.09 -5.76
CA THR A 123 10.81 -1.59 -7.13
C THR A 123 9.75 -0.83 -7.93
N PHE A 124 10.11 -0.38 -9.13
CA PHE A 124 9.21 0.41 -9.97
C PHE A 124 8.76 -0.41 -11.17
N GLY A 125 7.43 -0.49 -11.34
CA GLY A 125 6.83 -1.09 -12.52
C GLY A 125 7.21 -2.54 -12.77
N ALA A 126 7.81 -3.20 -11.81
CA ALA A 126 8.31 -4.56 -11.97
C ALA A 126 7.24 -5.62 -11.77
N ILE A 127 6.09 -5.23 -11.31
CA ILE A 127 4.99 -6.15 -11.05
C ILE A 127 4.16 -6.24 -12.32
N ASN A 128 4.52 -7.16 -13.14
CA ASN A 128 3.84 -7.38 -14.41
C ASN A 128 3.11 -8.70 -14.42
#